data_84321f10db1fd4bd1f2e945af046d42c
#
_entry.id   84321f10db1fd4bd1f2e945af046d42c
#
_cell.length_a   1.000
_cell.length_b   1.000
_cell.length_c   1.000
_cell.angle_alpha   90.00
_cell.angle_beta   90.00
_cell.angle_gamma   90.00
#
_symmetry.space_group_name_H-M   'P 1'
#
loop_
_entity.id
_entity.type
_entity.pdbx_description
1 polymer ?
#
loop_
_entity_poly.entity_id
_entity_poly.type
_entity_poly.pdbx_seq_one_letter_code
_entity_poly.pdbx_strand_id
1 'polypeptide(L)'
;MNHNLPLDSLLDIAIKNGEGTIVDNGALVVTTGKRTGRSPADRFLVNDEKTQHVVDWGENNQPTERETFEKLWDESEEYLKNKTVYTADLHVGASEEHYQPVRVENELAWHNMFCQSLFIRPPSFNPKNKTPWQLRCAPGFTCDPKRHGTSSDGTVMVNFTTHQILILGIAYAGEMKKSMFGIMNFIMPCLLYTSDAADE
;
A
#
# COMPACT_ATOMS: atom_id res chain seq x y z
N MET A 1 -7.74 19.88 0.08
CA MET A 1 -6.88 18.69 -0.15
C MET A 1 -6.82 17.91 1.16
N ASN A 2 -7.22 16.65 1.15
CA ASN A 2 -7.31 15.83 2.37
C ASN A 2 -5.95 15.17 2.67
N HIS A 3 -4.96 16.00 2.99
CA HIS A 3 -3.58 15.59 3.20
C HIS A 3 -3.19 15.68 4.68
N ASN A 4 -2.63 14.62 5.23
CA ASN A 4 -2.17 14.52 6.63
C ASN A 4 -3.24 14.94 7.64
N LEU A 5 -4.51 14.59 7.39
CA LEU A 5 -5.60 14.91 8.30
C LEU A 5 -5.37 14.25 9.67
N PRO A 6 -5.74 14.93 10.77
CA PRO A 6 -5.74 14.33 12.12
C PRO A 6 -6.63 13.07 12.18
N LEU A 7 -6.28 12.13 13.06
CA LEU A 7 -7.02 10.87 13.22
C LEU A 7 -8.50 11.10 13.57
N ASP A 8 -8.78 12.05 14.46
CA ASP A 8 -10.16 12.40 14.87
C ASP A 8 -10.97 12.91 13.66
N SER A 9 -10.36 13.76 12.83
CA SER A 9 -11.01 14.25 11.62
C SER A 9 -11.30 13.12 10.62
N LEU A 10 -10.37 12.17 10.47
CA LEU A 10 -10.58 10.99 9.61
C LEU A 10 -11.67 10.08 10.16
N LEU A 11 -11.75 9.93 11.48
CA LEU A 11 -12.80 9.17 12.15
C LEU A 11 -14.18 9.78 11.89
N ASP A 12 -14.33 11.10 12.09
CA ASP A 12 -15.58 11.82 11.84
C ASP A 12 -16.01 11.68 10.38
N ILE A 13 -15.06 11.80 9.45
CA ILE A 13 -15.32 11.63 8.02
C ILE A 13 -15.75 10.20 7.72
N ALA A 14 -15.07 9.20 8.26
CA ALA A 14 -15.41 7.79 8.03
C ALA A 14 -16.84 7.47 8.50
N ILE A 15 -17.24 7.98 9.66
CA ILE A 15 -18.61 7.83 10.18
C ILE A 15 -19.61 8.53 9.26
N LYS A 16 -19.35 9.79 8.91
CA LYS A 16 -20.21 10.58 8.03
C LYS A 16 -20.41 9.94 6.67
N ASN A 17 -19.36 9.32 6.14
CA ASN A 17 -19.40 8.60 4.87
C ASN A 17 -20.05 7.21 4.97
N GLY A 18 -20.40 6.73 6.18
CA GLY A 18 -20.93 5.39 6.39
C GLY A 18 -19.89 4.29 6.21
N GLU A 19 -18.60 4.60 6.36
CA GLU A 19 -17.51 3.63 6.22
C GLU A 19 -17.40 2.68 7.43
N GLY A 20 -18.03 3.05 8.57
CA GLY A 20 -18.05 2.25 9.78
C GLY A 20 -18.93 2.85 10.86
N THR A 21 -18.99 2.20 12.03
CA THR A 21 -19.73 2.64 13.21
C THR A 21 -18.85 2.58 14.45
N ILE A 22 -19.08 3.49 15.41
CA ILE A 22 -18.42 3.44 16.73
C ILE A 22 -19.23 2.55 17.65
N VAL A 23 -18.54 1.66 18.36
CA VAL A 23 -19.12 0.84 19.44
C VAL A 23 -18.86 1.48 20.82
N ASP A 24 -19.52 0.95 21.87
CA ASP A 24 -19.53 1.55 23.21
C ASP A 24 -18.15 1.81 23.82
N ASN A 25 -17.14 1.03 23.44
CA ASN A 25 -15.77 1.22 23.90
C ASN A 25 -14.96 2.24 23.06
N GLY A 26 -15.61 2.93 22.11
CA GLY A 26 -14.98 3.92 21.24
C GLY A 26 -14.25 3.36 20.02
N ALA A 27 -14.26 2.05 19.79
CA ALA A 27 -13.62 1.47 18.62
C ALA A 27 -14.47 1.66 17.35
N LEU A 28 -13.80 1.94 16.23
CA LEU A 28 -14.44 1.96 14.91
C LEU A 28 -14.54 0.53 14.38
N VAL A 29 -15.76 0.10 14.11
CA VAL A 29 -16.07 -1.17 13.43
C VAL A 29 -16.36 -0.92 11.96
N VAL A 30 -15.65 -1.62 11.08
CA VAL A 30 -15.77 -1.49 9.63
C VAL A 30 -16.04 -2.84 9.00
N THR A 31 -16.59 -2.84 7.78
CA THR A 31 -16.72 -4.03 6.96
C THR A 31 -15.69 -4.00 5.84
N THR A 32 -15.10 -5.16 5.53
CA THR A 32 -14.10 -5.31 4.47
C THR A 32 -14.64 -6.03 3.23
N GLY A 33 -15.96 -6.17 3.15
CA GLY A 33 -16.66 -6.78 2.02
C GLY A 33 -16.35 -8.28 1.89
N LYS A 34 -16.12 -8.73 0.67
CA LYS A 34 -15.87 -10.15 0.37
C LYS A 34 -14.60 -10.71 0.99
N ARG A 35 -13.59 -9.85 1.20
CA ARG A 35 -12.27 -10.25 1.70
C ARG A 35 -12.09 -9.81 3.14
N THR A 36 -12.25 -10.77 4.05
CA THR A 36 -12.10 -10.56 5.50
C THR A 36 -10.65 -10.80 5.99
N GLY A 37 -9.74 -11.07 5.07
CA GLY A 37 -8.33 -11.32 5.30
C GLY A 37 -7.50 -11.01 4.06
N ARG A 38 -6.23 -11.36 4.10
CA ARG A 38 -5.30 -11.20 2.96
C ARG A 38 -5.70 -12.10 1.79
N SER A 39 -5.39 -11.64 0.58
CA SER A 39 -5.62 -12.37 -0.67
C SER A 39 -4.29 -12.74 -1.34
N PRO A 40 -3.57 -13.78 -0.90
CA PRO A 40 -2.28 -14.16 -1.48
C PRO A 40 -2.35 -14.45 -2.99
N ALA A 41 -3.42 -15.06 -3.44
CA ALA A 41 -3.67 -15.37 -4.85
C ALA A 41 -3.86 -14.14 -5.76
N ASP A 42 -4.12 -12.96 -5.16
CA ASP A 42 -4.29 -11.70 -5.88
C ASP A 42 -3.02 -10.83 -5.83
N ARG A 43 -1.91 -11.38 -5.32
CA ARG A 43 -0.66 -10.63 -5.13
C ARG A 43 0.31 -10.87 -6.27
N PHE A 44 0.79 -9.76 -6.87
CA PHE A 44 1.73 -9.75 -7.98
C PHE A 44 2.90 -8.82 -7.70
N LEU A 45 4.06 -9.16 -8.25
CA LEU A 45 5.24 -8.31 -8.30
C LEU A 45 5.61 -8.06 -9.76
N VAL A 46 5.99 -6.83 -10.08
CA VAL A 46 6.49 -6.54 -11.42
C VAL A 46 7.79 -7.31 -11.64
N ASN A 47 7.80 -8.11 -12.69
CA ASN A 47 8.97 -8.89 -13.11
C ASN A 47 9.81 -8.04 -14.07
N ASP A 48 10.89 -7.48 -13.56
CA ASP A 48 11.81 -6.64 -14.31
C ASP A 48 13.28 -6.91 -13.90
N GLU A 49 14.20 -6.13 -14.41
CA GLU A 49 15.63 -6.29 -14.16
C GLU A 49 15.99 -6.30 -12.66
N LYS A 50 15.21 -5.60 -11.82
CA LYS A 50 15.44 -5.51 -10.37
C LYS A 50 14.97 -6.74 -9.60
N THR A 51 13.98 -7.45 -10.11
CA THR A 51 13.27 -8.52 -9.39
C THR A 51 13.49 -9.91 -9.99
N GLN A 52 13.68 -10.01 -11.30
CA GLN A 52 13.68 -11.29 -12.05
C GLN A 52 14.62 -12.37 -11.50
N HIS A 53 15.78 -11.99 -10.93
CA HIS A 53 16.81 -12.93 -10.48
C HIS A 53 16.90 -13.07 -8.94
N VAL A 54 16.12 -12.27 -8.18
CA VAL A 54 16.23 -12.23 -6.72
C VAL A 54 14.93 -12.58 -6.00
N VAL A 55 13.80 -12.56 -6.70
CA VAL A 55 12.50 -12.97 -6.17
C VAL A 55 12.34 -14.47 -6.31
N ASP A 56 11.90 -15.11 -5.23
CA ASP A 56 11.44 -16.50 -5.27
C ASP A 56 10.02 -16.52 -5.87
N TRP A 57 9.97 -16.74 -7.19
CA TRP A 57 8.75 -16.73 -7.97
C TRP A 57 7.90 -17.98 -7.72
N GLY A 58 6.60 -17.83 -7.54
CA GLY A 58 5.65 -18.90 -7.29
C GLY A 58 4.28 -18.39 -6.84
N GLU A 59 3.51 -19.22 -6.17
CA GLU A 59 2.15 -18.89 -5.74
C GLU A 59 2.08 -17.66 -4.80
N ASN A 60 3.13 -17.42 -4.01
CA ASN A 60 3.20 -16.30 -3.08
C ASN A 60 3.74 -15.00 -3.71
N ASN A 61 4.46 -15.11 -4.82
CA ASN A 61 5.06 -13.99 -5.56
C ASN A 61 4.81 -14.22 -7.05
N GLN A 62 3.60 -13.92 -7.50
CA GLN A 62 3.23 -14.08 -8.90
C GLN A 62 3.83 -12.95 -9.73
N PRO A 63 4.43 -13.24 -10.91
CA PRO A 63 4.95 -12.20 -11.77
C PRO A 63 3.82 -11.46 -12.48
N THR A 64 4.01 -10.17 -12.72
CA THR A 64 3.22 -9.37 -13.66
C THR A 64 4.13 -8.54 -14.55
N GLU A 65 3.70 -8.26 -15.77
CA GLU A 65 4.42 -7.40 -16.70
C GLU A 65 4.33 -5.93 -16.26
N ARG A 66 5.37 -5.15 -16.58
CA ARG A 66 5.43 -3.72 -16.28
C ARG A 66 4.26 -2.97 -16.92
N GLU A 67 3.95 -3.26 -18.15
CA GLU A 67 2.88 -2.61 -18.91
C GLU A 67 1.50 -2.87 -18.30
N THR A 68 1.29 -4.07 -17.74
CA THR A 68 0.07 -4.40 -16.99
C THR A 68 -0.07 -3.56 -15.73
N PHE A 69 1.03 -3.40 -14.98
CA PHE A 69 1.07 -2.55 -13.80
C PHE A 69 0.81 -1.08 -14.15
N GLU A 70 1.52 -0.53 -15.12
CA GLU A 70 1.41 0.88 -15.53
C GLU A 70 -0.02 1.19 -16.00
N LYS A 71 -0.60 0.33 -16.82
CA LYS A 71 -2.00 0.46 -17.25
C LYS A 71 -2.97 0.53 -16.07
N LEU A 72 -2.85 -0.38 -15.10
CA LEU A 72 -3.71 -0.37 -13.92
C LEU A 72 -3.45 0.84 -13.01
N TRP A 73 -2.20 1.30 -12.93
CA TRP A 73 -1.85 2.52 -12.22
C TRP A 73 -2.56 3.73 -12.82
N ASP A 74 -2.52 3.90 -14.14
CA ASP A 74 -3.16 5.01 -14.85
C ASP A 74 -4.70 4.92 -14.76
N GLU A 75 -5.27 3.74 -14.95
CA GLU A 75 -6.73 3.53 -14.82
C GLU A 75 -7.22 3.79 -13.40
N SER A 76 -6.44 3.42 -12.39
CA SER A 76 -6.77 3.72 -10.99
C SER A 76 -6.68 5.21 -10.67
N GLU A 77 -5.75 5.92 -11.29
CA GLU A 77 -5.65 7.38 -11.18
C GLU A 77 -6.87 8.06 -11.79
N GLU A 78 -7.26 7.65 -13.00
CA GLU A 78 -8.47 8.18 -13.66
C GLU A 78 -9.74 7.91 -12.83
N TYR A 79 -9.86 6.70 -12.25
CA TYR A 79 -10.95 6.35 -11.35
C TYR A 79 -11.01 7.27 -10.13
N LEU A 80 -9.86 7.60 -9.53
CA LEU A 80 -9.78 8.42 -8.32
C LEU A 80 -9.97 9.92 -8.59
N LYS A 81 -9.82 10.42 -9.81
CA LYS A 81 -10.03 11.85 -10.15
C LYS A 81 -11.41 12.37 -9.73
N ASN A 82 -12.42 11.53 -9.78
CA ASN A 82 -13.81 11.88 -9.43
C ASN A 82 -14.19 11.45 -8.00
N LYS A 83 -13.20 11.08 -7.18
CA LYS A 83 -13.40 10.61 -5.81
C LYS A 83 -12.77 11.57 -4.80
N THR A 84 -13.26 11.48 -3.58
CA THR A 84 -12.53 12.07 -2.45
C THR A 84 -11.39 11.12 -2.09
N VAL A 85 -10.18 11.64 -2.07
CA VAL A 85 -8.97 10.88 -1.75
C VAL A 85 -8.31 11.47 -0.51
N TYR A 86 -7.84 10.59 0.36
CA TYR A 86 -7.13 10.94 1.60
C TYR A 86 -5.67 10.52 1.47
N THR A 87 -4.77 11.47 1.68
CA THR A 87 -3.33 11.22 1.55
C THR A 87 -2.61 11.48 2.87
N ALA A 88 -1.55 10.71 3.13
CA ALA A 88 -0.66 10.95 4.26
C ALA A 88 0.79 10.60 3.90
N ASP A 89 1.71 11.37 4.46
CA ASP A 89 3.14 11.15 4.36
C ASP A 89 3.65 10.49 5.65
N LEU A 90 4.14 9.27 5.53
CA LEU A 90 4.46 8.39 6.63
C LEU A 90 5.84 7.75 6.46
N HIS A 91 6.34 7.12 7.53
CA HIS A 91 7.57 6.32 7.49
C HIS A 91 7.28 4.90 7.95
N VAL A 92 7.96 3.93 7.32
CA VAL A 92 7.98 2.53 7.75
C VAL A 92 9.38 2.17 8.20
N GLY A 93 9.50 1.69 9.44
CA GLY A 93 10.76 1.49 10.13
C GLY A 93 11.15 2.70 10.98
N ALA A 94 11.72 2.44 12.17
CA ALA A 94 12.10 3.46 13.15
C ALA A 94 13.56 3.93 13.01
N SER A 95 14.41 3.18 12.29
CA SER A 95 15.80 3.55 12.08
C SER A 95 15.91 4.79 11.20
N GLU A 96 16.67 5.79 11.64
CA GLU A 96 16.92 7.00 10.86
C GLU A 96 17.63 6.72 9.51
N GLU A 97 18.40 5.65 9.45
CA GLU A 97 19.16 5.26 8.28
C GLU A 97 18.33 4.39 7.33
N HIS A 98 17.51 3.47 7.87
CA HIS A 98 16.88 2.40 7.08
C HIS A 98 15.37 2.53 6.88
N TYR A 99 14.70 3.55 7.50
CA TYR A 99 13.28 3.77 7.26
C TYR A 99 12.95 3.92 5.78
N GLN A 100 11.76 3.53 5.39
CA GLN A 100 11.23 3.76 4.05
C GLN A 100 10.14 4.83 4.11
N PRO A 101 10.33 5.99 3.45
CA PRO A 101 9.26 6.99 3.35
C PRO A 101 8.17 6.45 2.44
N VAL A 102 6.91 6.69 2.81
CA VAL A 102 5.75 6.28 2.02
C VAL A 102 4.69 7.37 2.00
N ARG A 103 4.18 7.67 0.82
CA ARG A 103 2.96 8.45 0.62
C ARG A 103 1.82 7.49 0.37
N VAL A 104 0.83 7.49 1.26
CA VAL A 104 -0.39 6.70 1.08
C VAL A 104 -1.47 7.55 0.43
N GLU A 105 -2.23 6.94 -0.48
CA GLU A 105 -3.37 7.51 -1.20
C GLU A 105 -4.55 6.54 -1.07
N ASN A 106 -5.57 6.93 -0.33
CA ASN A 106 -6.68 6.07 0.05
C ASN A 106 -8.02 6.63 -0.41
N GLU A 107 -8.86 5.79 -1.02
CA GLU A 107 -10.26 6.12 -1.34
C GLU A 107 -11.12 6.26 -0.08
N LEU A 108 -10.81 5.53 1.00
CA LEU A 108 -11.57 5.55 2.25
C LEU A 108 -10.80 6.29 3.37
N ALA A 109 -11.52 7.10 4.15
CA ALA A 109 -10.94 7.83 5.27
C ALA A 109 -10.41 6.88 6.36
N TRP A 110 -11.14 5.80 6.68
CA TRP A 110 -10.70 4.83 7.68
C TRP A 110 -9.44 4.06 7.25
N HIS A 111 -9.18 3.87 5.95
CA HIS A 111 -7.94 3.30 5.45
C HIS A 111 -6.74 4.22 5.72
N ASN A 112 -6.93 5.52 5.53
CA ASN A 112 -5.89 6.50 5.83
C ASN A 112 -5.62 6.56 7.34
N MET A 113 -6.66 6.54 8.17
CA MET A 113 -6.56 6.45 9.62
C MET A 113 -5.80 5.17 10.05
N PHE A 114 -6.10 4.01 9.44
CA PHE A 114 -5.41 2.76 9.70
C PHE A 114 -3.91 2.85 9.37
N CYS A 115 -3.54 3.41 8.21
CA CYS A 115 -2.13 3.62 7.86
C CYS A 115 -1.43 4.54 8.85
N GLN A 116 -2.04 5.65 9.25
CA GLN A 116 -1.49 6.59 10.23
C GLN A 116 -1.36 6.01 11.65
N SER A 117 -2.14 4.97 11.97
CA SER A 117 -2.06 4.26 13.26
C SER A 117 -0.96 3.20 13.27
N LEU A 118 -0.56 2.68 12.12
CA LEU A 118 0.41 1.59 11.99
C LEU A 118 1.80 2.06 11.55
N PHE A 119 1.86 3.08 10.71
CA PHE A 119 3.12 3.66 10.25
C PHE A 119 3.49 4.85 11.12
N ILE A 120 4.75 5.23 11.09
CA ILE A 120 5.25 6.36 11.86
C ILE A 120 4.83 7.66 11.17
N ARG A 121 4.21 8.56 11.90
CA ARG A 121 3.88 9.92 11.47
C ARG A 121 5.05 10.83 11.82
N PRO A 122 5.88 11.25 10.85
CA PRO A 122 6.99 12.13 11.15
C PRO A 122 6.47 13.56 11.47
N PRO A 123 7.15 14.31 12.35
CA PRO A 123 6.81 15.71 12.59
C PRO A 123 6.89 16.58 11.34
N SER A 124 7.84 16.23 10.45
CA SER A 124 7.94 16.77 9.09
C SER A 124 8.34 15.66 8.14
N PHE A 125 7.71 15.61 6.98
CA PHE A 125 8.06 14.63 5.96
C PHE A 125 9.30 15.11 5.20
N ASN A 126 10.41 14.47 5.47
CA ASN A 126 11.66 14.70 4.76
C ASN A 126 12.23 13.34 4.33
N PRO A 127 12.06 12.93 3.08
CA PRO A 127 12.57 11.65 2.59
C PRO A 127 14.09 11.60 2.52
N LYS A 128 14.78 12.73 2.79
CA LYS A 128 16.22 12.88 2.59
C LYS A 128 16.58 12.52 1.13
N ASN A 129 17.47 11.52 0.94
CA ASN A 129 17.90 11.07 -0.39
C ASN A 129 17.13 9.81 -0.87
N LYS A 130 16.00 9.48 -0.23
CA LYS A 130 15.21 8.30 -0.57
C LYS A 130 14.02 8.68 -1.44
N THR A 131 13.74 7.87 -2.45
CA THR A 131 12.48 7.98 -3.22
C THR A 131 11.33 7.42 -2.38
N PRO A 132 10.30 8.21 -2.05
CA PRO A 132 9.15 7.71 -1.31
C PRO A 132 8.41 6.62 -2.09
N TRP A 133 7.95 5.61 -1.36
CA TRP A 133 6.97 4.68 -1.89
C TRP A 133 5.63 5.38 -2.08
N GLN A 134 4.94 5.07 -3.15
CA GLN A 134 3.57 5.52 -3.41
C GLN A 134 2.63 4.32 -3.23
N LEU A 135 1.81 4.36 -2.19
CA LEU A 135 0.84 3.31 -1.89
C LEU A 135 -0.57 3.82 -2.21
N ARG A 136 -1.17 3.30 -3.27
CA ARG A 136 -2.55 3.61 -3.68
C ARG A 136 -3.47 2.46 -3.31
N CYS A 137 -4.55 2.77 -2.59
CA CYS A 137 -5.57 1.82 -2.20
C CYS A 137 -6.96 2.33 -2.61
N ALA A 138 -7.57 1.67 -3.60
CA ALA A 138 -8.87 1.99 -4.16
C ALA A 138 -9.79 0.76 -4.13
N PRO A 139 -10.44 0.48 -2.99
CA PRO A 139 -11.30 -0.71 -2.82
C PRO A 139 -12.55 -0.71 -3.70
N GLY A 140 -13.02 0.46 -4.13
CA GLY A 140 -14.16 0.57 -5.04
C GLY A 140 -13.82 0.34 -6.52
N PHE A 141 -12.54 0.26 -6.88
CA PHE A 141 -12.13 -0.13 -8.24
C PHE A 141 -12.32 -1.64 -8.42
N THR A 142 -12.95 -2.06 -9.52
CA THR A 142 -13.16 -3.48 -9.83
C THR A 142 -12.25 -3.90 -10.98
N CYS A 143 -11.36 -4.84 -10.73
CA CYS A 143 -10.53 -5.43 -11.77
C CYS A 143 -11.35 -6.38 -12.65
N ASP A 144 -11.06 -6.38 -13.95
CA ASP A 144 -11.49 -7.41 -14.90
C ASP A 144 -10.30 -8.35 -15.16
N PRO A 145 -10.34 -9.62 -14.70
CA PRO A 145 -9.22 -10.54 -14.85
C PRO A 145 -8.71 -10.69 -16.30
N LYS A 146 -9.61 -10.69 -17.27
CA LYS A 146 -9.26 -10.85 -18.67
C LYS A 146 -8.55 -9.62 -19.25
N ARG A 147 -8.97 -8.44 -18.81
CA ARG A 147 -8.43 -7.16 -19.29
C ARG A 147 -7.15 -6.75 -18.56
N HIS A 148 -7.07 -7.08 -17.27
CA HIS A 148 -6.06 -6.59 -16.36
C HIS A 148 -5.02 -7.64 -15.95
N GLY A 149 -5.18 -8.90 -16.41
CA GLY A 149 -4.26 -9.98 -16.04
C GLY A 149 -4.26 -10.32 -14.56
N THR A 150 -5.36 -10.02 -13.84
CA THR A 150 -5.51 -10.30 -12.42
C THR A 150 -6.16 -11.65 -12.18
N SER A 151 -5.98 -12.25 -10.99
CA SER A 151 -6.62 -13.52 -10.65
C SER A 151 -8.11 -13.38 -10.34
N SER A 152 -8.54 -12.19 -9.93
CA SER A 152 -9.92 -11.92 -9.52
C SER A 152 -10.30 -10.44 -9.72
N ASP A 153 -11.41 -10.01 -9.14
CA ASP A 153 -11.92 -8.64 -9.15
C ASP A 153 -11.12 -7.65 -8.27
N GLY A 154 -10.07 -8.13 -7.59
CA GLY A 154 -9.14 -7.32 -6.81
C GLY A 154 -7.70 -7.74 -7.04
N THR A 155 -6.75 -6.86 -6.73
CA THR A 155 -5.33 -7.13 -6.87
C THR A 155 -4.47 -6.33 -5.90
N VAL A 156 -3.32 -6.90 -5.56
CA VAL A 156 -2.20 -6.21 -4.89
C VAL A 156 -0.99 -6.34 -5.79
N MET A 157 -0.50 -5.23 -6.31
CA MET A 157 0.68 -5.21 -7.17
C MET A 157 1.78 -4.33 -6.59
N VAL A 158 3.04 -4.77 -6.69
CA VAL A 158 4.21 -4.01 -6.23
C VAL A 158 5.20 -3.86 -7.38
N ASN A 159 5.61 -2.61 -7.62
CA ASN A 159 6.69 -2.27 -8.53
C ASN A 159 7.88 -1.71 -7.72
N PHE A 160 8.95 -2.49 -7.61
CA PHE A 160 10.15 -2.11 -6.89
C PHE A 160 11.00 -1.07 -7.64
N THR A 161 10.88 -0.99 -8.95
CA THR A 161 11.64 -0.05 -9.78
C THR A 161 11.09 1.36 -9.65
N THR A 162 9.76 1.52 -9.67
CA THR A 162 9.09 2.82 -9.55
C THR A 162 8.70 3.16 -8.11
N HIS A 163 8.93 2.27 -7.14
CA HIS A 163 8.51 2.40 -5.74
C HIS A 163 7.00 2.61 -5.61
N GLN A 164 6.22 1.79 -6.29
CA GLN A 164 4.76 1.90 -6.31
C GLN A 164 4.09 0.62 -5.81
N ILE A 165 3.00 0.80 -5.06
CA ILE A 165 2.11 -0.25 -4.56
C ILE A 165 0.70 0.09 -4.97
N LEU A 166 0.02 -0.87 -5.58
CA LEU A 166 -1.35 -0.74 -6.04
C LEU A 166 -2.22 -1.80 -5.37
N ILE A 167 -3.29 -1.37 -4.69
CA ILE A 167 -4.27 -2.22 -4.02
C ILE A 167 -5.64 -1.83 -4.56
N LEU A 168 -6.24 -2.68 -5.38
CA LEU A 168 -7.51 -2.42 -6.06
C LEU A 168 -8.54 -3.49 -5.72
N GLY A 169 -9.81 -3.09 -5.54
CA GLY A 169 -10.91 -4.00 -5.27
C GLY A 169 -10.84 -4.73 -3.91
N ILE A 170 -9.95 -4.29 -3.03
CA ILE A 170 -9.70 -4.94 -1.73
C ILE A 170 -9.84 -3.90 -0.61
N ALA A 171 -10.86 -4.09 0.24
CA ALA A 171 -11.10 -3.22 1.39
C ALA A 171 -10.40 -3.70 2.68
N TYR A 172 -9.76 -4.87 2.68
CA TYR A 172 -9.02 -5.35 3.83
C TYR A 172 -7.73 -4.55 4.04
N ALA A 173 -7.73 -3.64 5.01
CA ALA A 173 -6.62 -2.70 5.25
C ALA A 173 -5.27 -3.37 5.57
N GLY A 174 -5.30 -4.61 6.05
CA GLY A 174 -4.09 -5.40 6.31
C GLY A 174 -3.19 -5.62 5.08
N GLU A 175 -3.71 -5.46 3.86
CA GLU A 175 -2.89 -5.52 2.64
C GLU A 175 -1.90 -4.35 2.55
N MET A 176 -2.30 -3.13 2.96
CA MET A 176 -1.40 -1.97 2.98
C MET A 176 -0.20 -2.21 3.91
N LYS A 177 -0.48 -2.71 5.13
CA LYS A 177 0.56 -3.08 6.09
C LYS A 177 1.48 -4.15 5.52
N LYS A 178 0.91 -5.22 4.98
CA LYS A 178 1.69 -6.39 4.51
C LYS A 178 2.47 -6.11 3.24
N SER A 179 2.01 -5.18 2.39
CA SER A 179 2.77 -4.74 1.24
C SER A 179 4.05 -4.02 1.67
N MET A 180 3.95 -3.06 2.59
CA MET A 180 5.14 -2.39 3.13
C MET A 180 6.05 -3.34 3.92
N PHE A 181 5.47 -4.28 4.69
CA PHE A 181 6.26 -5.31 5.37
C PHE A 181 7.02 -6.21 4.37
N GLY A 182 6.39 -6.59 3.26
CA GLY A 182 7.05 -7.33 2.19
C GLY A 182 8.21 -6.55 1.54
N ILE A 183 8.03 -5.24 1.36
CA ILE A 183 9.09 -4.35 0.86
C ILE A 183 10.26 -4.30 1.85
N MET A 184 9.99 -4.13 3.14
CA MET A 184 11.03 -4.14 4.16
C MET A 184 11.80 -5.47 4.18
N ASN A 185 11.09 -6.60 4.07
CA ASN A 185 11.72 -7.93 4.01
C ASN A 185 12.60 -8.12 2.76
N PHE A 186 12.31 -7.43 1.67
CA PHE A 186 13.12 -7.47 0.46
C PHE A 186 14.35 -6.55 0.55
N ILE A 187 14.17 -5.34 1.10
CA ILE A 187 15.22 -4.32 1.13
C ILE A 187 16.20 -4.51 2.28
N MET A 188 15.70 -4.80 3.51
CA MET A 188 16.51 -4.80 4.72
C MET A 188 17.66 -5.83 4.71
N PRO A 189 17.48 -7.08 4.27
CA PRO A 189 18.60 -8.01 4.16
C PRO A 189 19.73 -7.49 3.29
N CYS A 190 19.42 -6.85 2.17
CA CYS A 190 20.45 -6.29 1.27
C CYS A 190 21.23 -5.15 1.91
N LEU A 191 20.57 -4.31 2.74
CA LEU A 191 21.22 -3.20 3.42
C LEU A 191 22.10 -3.64 4.60
N LEU A 192 21.67 -4.70 5.32
CA LEU A 192 22.38 -5.18 6.50
C LEU A 192 23.58 -6.06 6.13
N TYR A 193 23.48 -6.86 5.09
CA TYR A 193 24.60 -7.72 4.65
C TYR A 193 25.76 -6.95 4.00
N THR A 194 25.50 -5.74 3.45
CA THR A 194 26.58 -4.91 2.89
C THR A 194 27.41 -4.19 3.95
N SER A 195 26.89 -4.01 5.18
CA SER A 195 27.65 -3.39 6.27
C SER A 195 28.56 -4.38 7.00
N ASP A 196 28.14 -5.64 7.16
CA ASP A 196 28.94 -6.67 7.87
C ASP A 196 30.07 -7.25 7.00
N ALA A 197 29.91 -7.24 5.68
CA ALA A 197 30.96 -7.74 4.75
C ALA A 197 32.11 -6.75 4.52
N ALA A 198 32.01 -5.54 5.04
CA ALA A 198 33.07 -4.51 4.91
C ALA A 198 33.99 -4.45 6.16
N ASP A 199 33.64 -5.14 7.24
CA ASP A 199 34.37 -5.13 8.53
C ASP A 199 35.17 -6.43 8.78
N GLU A 200 35.23 -7.37 7.80
CA GLU A 200 36.17 -8.52 7.76
C GLU A 200 37.24 -8.29 6.65
#